data_4305e404ebdd87a0ea81f21ee1564aa8
#
_entry.id   4305e404ebdd87a0ea81f21ee1564aa8
#
_cell.length_a   1.000
_cell.length_b   1.000
_cell.length_c   1.000
_cell.angle_alpha   90.00
_cell.angle_beta   90.00
_cell.angle_gamma   90.00
#
_symmetry.space_group_name_H-M   'P 1'
#
loop_
_entity.id
_entity.type
_entity.pdbx_description
1 polymer ?
#
loop_
_entity_poly.entity_id
_entity_poly.type
_entity_poly.pdbx_seq_one_letter_code
_entity_poly.pdbx_strand_id
1 'polypeptide(L)'
;MTNQFYAKGGQFYLNGKPQFIQAGEFHYFRTSPDQWENRLTLLKQAGFNAVASYIPWRWHQVEEGVSDFDGHSHPLRNLTGFLDLAASMGLYIIVRPGPYIMAETTHEGIPDWVFTRYPQVVFISQDGKPQNVVSYLHPEFQACVKQWYQAVFQVLAPRQITRGGKIIMAQLDNEMGMIAWVRNIIDINPDTIRR
;
A
#
# COMPACT_ATOMS: atom_id res chain seq x y z
N MET A 1 1.38 -26.65 12.06
CA MET A 1 0.16 -26.45 11.23
C MET A 1 0.18 -25.04 10.68
N THR A 2 -0.14 -24.87 9.40
CA THR A 2 -0.21 -23.55 8.77
C THR A 2 -1.51 -22.88 9.17
N ASN A 3 -1.45 -21.63 9.65
CA ASN A 3 -2.65 -20.86 9.97
C ASN A 3 -3.48 -20.62 8.68
N GLN A 4 -4.80 -20.65 8.84
CA GLN A 4 -5.76 -20.34 7.77
C GLN A 4 -6.62 -19.15 8.18
N PHE A 5 -6.58 -18.09 7.39
CA PHE A 5 -7.48 -16.94 7.55
C PHE A 5 -8.35 -16.82 6.30
N TYR A 6 -9.66 -16.75 6.46
CA TYR A 6 -10.61 -16.75 5.35
C TYR A 6 -11.93 -16.07 5.74
N ALA A 7 -12.71 -15.69 4.73
CA ALA A 7 -14.06 -15.18 4.88
C ALA A 7 -15.08 -16.21 4.41
N LYS A 8 -16.17 -16.39 5.17
CA LYS A 8 -17.29 -17.26 4.82
C LYS A 8 -18.57 -16.72 5.45
N GLY A 9 -19.65 -16.61 4.65
CA GLY A 9 -20.95 -16.18 5.15
C GLY A 9 -20.94 -14.78 5.79
N GLY A 10 -20.14 -13.85 5.27
CA GLY A 10 -20.04 -12.48 5.79
C GLY A 10 -19.18 -12.34 7.07
N GLN A 11 -18.47 -13.39 7.48
CA GLN A 11 -17.66 -13.41 8.69
C GLN A 11 -16.24 -13.87 8.39
N PHE A 12 -15.26 -13.35 9.13
CA PHE A 12 -13.87 -13.80 9.10
C PHE A 12 -13.64 -14.97 10.07
N TYR A 13 -12.72 -15.86 9.70
CA TYR A 13 -12.31 -17.00 10.49
C TYR A 13 -10.78 -17.12 10.52
N LEU A 14 -10.24 -17.47 11.70
CA LEU A 14 -8.85 -17.90 11.86
C LEU A 14 -8.85 -19.32 12.42
N ASN A 15 -8.31 -20.28 11.67
CA ASN A 15 -8.26 -21.69 12.05
C ASN A 15 -9.63 -22.24 12.47
N GLY A 16 -10.68 -21.88 11.72
CA GLY A 16 -12.06 -22.30 11.99
C GLY A 16 -12.78 -21.54 13.11
N LYS A 17 -12.10 -20.65 13.83
CA LYS A 17 -12.71 -19.82 14.87
C LYS A 17 -13.15 -18.47 14.31
N PRO A 18 -14.38 -18.02 14.58
CA PRO A 18 -14.86 -16.71 14.16
C PRO A 18 -13.95 -15.60 14.69
N GLN A 19 -13.71 -14.59 13.86
CA GLN A 19 -12.94 -13.40 14.22
C GLN A 19 -13.71 -12.13 13.88
N PHE A 20 -13.78 -11.22 14.83
CA PHE A 20 -14.19 -9.85 14.58
C PHE A 20 -12.93 -8.99 14.43
N ILE A 21 -12.72 -8.40 13.26
CA ILE A 21 -11.56 -7.56 12.98
C ILE A 21 -11.97 -6.10 13.13
N GLN A 22 -11.38 -5.43 14.11
CA GLN A 22 -11.51 -4.00 14.33
C GLN A 22 -10.16 -3.36 14.12
N ALA A 23 -9.98 -2.73 12.96
CA ALA A 23 -8.72 -2.12 12.55
C ALA A 23 -8.73 -0.62 12.76
N GLY A 24 -7.68 -0.10 13.40
CA GLY A 24 -7.37 1.32 13.41
C GLY A 24 -6.31 1.62 12.37
N GLU A 25 -6.44 2.76 11.68
CA GLU A 25 -5.44 3.17 10.70
C GLU A 25 -4.33 3.97 11.36
N PHE A 26 -3.07 3.61 11.08
CA PHE A 26 -1.88 4.26 11.59
C PHE A 26 -0.78 4.29 10.53
N HIS A 27 -0.33 5.49 10.17
CA HIS A 27 0.66 5.70 9.13
C HIS A 27 2.06 5.82 9.75
N TYR A 28 2.82 4.70 9.78
CA TYR A 28 4.19 4.64 10.32
C TYR A 28 5.13 5.66 9.68
N PHE A 29 4.99 5.94 8.40
CA PHE A 29 5.83 6.86 7.63
C PHE A 29 5.56 8.34 7.92
N ARG A 30 4.56 8.68 8.74
CA ARG A 30 4.22 10.02 9.23
C ARG A 30 4.51 10.24 10.71
N THR A 31 5.00 9.21 11.40
CA THR A 31 5.21 9.23 12.85
C THR A 31 6.61 8.70 13.16
N SER A 32 7.36 9.39 14.00
CA SER A 32 8.70 8.97 14.38
C SER A 32 8.69 7.57 15.01
N PRO A 33 9.68 6.69 14.68
CA PRO A 33 9.72 5.30 15.14
C PRO A 33 9.68 5.13 16.65
N ASP A 34 10.23 6.05 17.42
CA ASP A 34 10.19 6.06 18.88
C ASP A 34 8.76 6.24 19.45
N GLN A 35 7.81 6.72 18.63
CA GLN A 35 6.41 6.89 18.99
C GLN A 35 5.53 5.68 18.61
N TRP A 36 5.99 4.78 17.78
CA TRP A 36 5.15 3.70 17.24
C TRP A 36 4.56 2.81 18.33
N GLU A 37 5.38 2.36 19.28
CA GLU A 37 4.93 1.50 20.38
C GLU A 37 3.83 2.17 21.22
N ASN A 38 4.02 3.44 21.57
CA ASN A 38 3.02 4.21 22.30
C ASN A 38 1.71 4.33 21.53
N ARG A 39 1.77 4.67 20.24
CA ARG A 39 0.56 4.82 19.39
C ARG A 39 -0.18 3.51 19.20
N LEU A 40 0.53 2.41 18.96
CA LEU A 40 -0.06 1.09 18.86
C LEU A 40 -0.64 0.61 20.20
N THR A 41 -0.03 0.98 21.32
CA THR A 41 -0.58 0.72 22.65
C THR A 41 -1.91 1.42 22.86
N LEU A 42 -2.00 2.71 22.52
CA LEU A 42 -3.26 3.47 22.61
C LEU A 42 -4.34 2.87 21.70
N LEU A 43 -3.98 2.43 20.50
CA LEU A 43 -4.89 1.76 19.58
C LEU A 43 -5.45 0.46 20.20
N LYS A 44 -4.62 -0.34 20.84
CA LYS A 44 -5.06 -1.55 21.56
C LYS A 44 -5.95 -1.21 22.76
N GLN A 45 -5.60 -0.21 23.54
CA GLN A 45 -6.41 0.24 24.70
C GLN A 45 -7.80 0.74 24.26
N ALA A 46 -7.91 1.30 23.05
CA ALA A 46 -9.19 1.67 22.45
C ALA A 46 -10.02 0.47 21.94
N GLY A 47 -9.51 -0.78 22.09
CA GLY A 47 -10.23 -2.02 21.73
C GLY A 47 -9.93 -2.54 20.34
N PHE A 48 -9.03 -1.90 19.58
CA PHE A 48 -8.65 -2.41 18.25
C PHE A 48 -7.75 -3.65 18.35
N ASN A 49 -7.97 -4.63 17.48
CA ASN A 49 -7.17 -5.85 17.38
C ASN A 49 -6.35 -5.94 16.09
N ALA A 50 -6.47 -4.94 15.23
CA ALA A 50 -5.72 -4.84 14.00
C ALA A 50 -5.24 -3.40 13.75
N VAL A 51 -4.13 -3.26 13.03
CA VAL A 51 -3.66 -1.99 12.49
C VAL A 51 -3.64 -2.04 10.98
N ALA A 52 -4.15 -0.99 10.33
CA ALA A 52 -4.04 -0.81 8.89
C ALA A 52 -3.02 0.30 8.59
N SER A 53 -2.23 0.12 7.54
CA SER A 53 -1.30 1.16 7.08
C SER A 53 -1.08 1.12 5.58
N TYR A 54 -1.01 2.30 4.96
CA TYR A 54 -0.45 2.43 3.62
C TYR A 54 1.03 2.10 3.63
N ILE A 55 1.53 1.63 2.49
CA ILE A 55 2.95 1.48 2.17
C ILE A 55 3.21 2.31 0.92
N PRO A 56 3.56 3.59 1.05
CA PRO A 56 3.67 4.48 -0.11
C PRO A 56 4.86 4.08 -0.99
N TRP A 57 4.59 3.73 -2.25
CA TRP A 57 5.63 3.37 -3.20
C TRP A 57 6.68 4.48 -3.35
N ARG A 58 6.23 5.73 -3.56
CA ARG A 58 7.14 6.88 -3.72
C ARG A 58 8.06 7.11 -2.50
N TRP A 59 7.63 6.68 -1.32
CA TRP A 59 8.40 6.83 -0.10
C TRP A 59 9.52 5.80 0.02
N HIS A 60 9.25 4.56 -0.37
CA HIS A 60 10.18 3.45 -0.25
C HIS A 60 11.09 3.28 -1.47
N GLN A 61 10.70 3.77 -2.64
CA GLN A 61 11.45 3.63 -3.88
C GLN A 61 11.59 5.00 -4.56
N VAL A 62 12.51 5.84 -4.04
CA VAL A 62 12.76 7.19 -4.57
C VAL A 62 13.50 7.16 -5.92
N GLU A 63 14.18 6.06 -6.22
CA GLU A 63 14.83 5.77 -7.50
C GLU A 63 14.35 4.42 -8.01
N GLU A 64 14.25 4.29 -9.33
CA GLU A 64 13.81 3.05 -9.96
C GLU A 64 14.70 1.88 -9.56
N GLY A 65 14.09 0.80 -9.06
CA GLY A 65 14.77 -0.41 -8.65
C GLY A 65 15.48 -0.35 -7.29
N VAL A 66 15.56 0.83 -6.67
CA VAL A 66 16.23 1.02 -5.36
C VAL A 66 15.18 1.21 -4.28
N SER A 67 14.94 0.17 -3.49
CA SER A 67 13.95 0.19 -2.40
C SER A 67 14.62 0.17 -1.03
N ASP A 68 14.08 0.96 -0.09
CA ASP A 68 14.45 0.94 1.32
C ASP A 68 13.22 0.57 2.15
N PHE A 69 13.25 -0.59 2.80
CA PHE A 69 12.20 -1.07 3.70
C PHE A 69 12.68 -1.24 5.13
N ASP A 70 13.98 -1.00 5.39
CA ASP A 70 14.63 -1.21 6.68
C ASP A 70 15.07 0.11 7.34
N GLY A 71 14.80 1.24 6.68
CA GLY A 71 15.09 2.56 7.22
C GLY A 71 16.55 2.99 7.11
N HIS A 72 17.35 2.37 6.22
CA HIS A 72 18.75 2.72 6.03
C HIS A 72 18.95 4.14 5.55
N SER A 73 18.15 4.60 4.62
CA SER A 73 18.23 5.94 4.04
C SER A 73 17.42 6.98 4.83
N HIS A 74 16.37 6.54 5.54
CA HIS A 74 15.54 7.39 6.37
C HIS A 74 14.76 6.56 7.40
N PRO A 75 14.77 6.92 8.71
CA PRO A 75 14.14 6.12 9.77
C PRO A 75 12.65 5.80 9.52
N LEU A 76 11.90 6.71 8.90
CA LEU A 76 10.48 6.51 8.58
C LEU A 76 10.24 5.53 7.40
N ARG A 77 11.31 5.02 6.74
CA ARG A 77 11.24 3.93 5.74
C ARG A 77 11.35 2.54 6.36
N ASN A 78 11.48 2.44 7.68
CA ASN A 78 11.60 1.16 8.37
C ASN A 78 10.25 0.44 8.47
N LEU A 79 9.76 -0.02 7.30
CA LEU A 79 8.54 -0.83 7.20
C LEU A 79 8.68 -2.15 7.96
N THR A 80 9.83 -2.82 7.83
CA THR A 80 10.09 -4.12 8.48
C THR A 80 9.98 -3.99 9.99
N GLY A 81 10.63 -2.97 10.58
CA GLY A 81 10.55 -2.70 12.01
C GLY A 81 9.14 -2.39 12.50
N PHE A 82 8.36 -1.63 11.72
CA PHE A 82 6.98 -1.33 12.06
C PHE A 82 6.09 -2.60 12.05
N LEU A 83 6.20 -3.42 11.01
CA LEU A 83 5.41 -4.66 10.89
C LEU A 83 5.75 -5.64 12.02
N ASP A 84 7.04 -5.79 12.33
CA ASP A 84 7.52 -6.70 13.38
C ASP A 84 7.11 -6.20 14.78
N LEU A 85 7.13 -4.88 15.03
CA LEU A 85 6.62 -4.29 16.26
C LEU A 85 5.10 -4.53 16.42
N ALA A 86 4.31 -4.23 15.40
CA ALA A 86 2.87 -4.46 15.44
C ALA A 86 2.53 -5.93 15.70
N ALA A 87 3.28 -6.85 15.06
CA ALA A 87 3.13 -8.28 15.25
C ALA A 87 3.49 -8.73 16.67
N SER A 88 4.59 -8.23 17.24
CA SER A 88 5.03 -8.53 18.62
C SER A 88 4.03 -8.07 19.68
N MET A 89 3.33 -6.96 19.40
CA MET A 89 2.25 -6.44 20.24
C MET A 89 0.94 -7.24 20.09
N GLY A 90 0.89 -8.25 19.22
CA GLY A 90 -0.27 -9.12 19.01
C GLY A 90 -1.33 -8.57 18.07
N LEU A 91 -1.10 -7.43 17.43
CA LEU A 91 -2.03 -6.86 16.46
C LEU A 91 -2.03 -7.66 15.15
N TYR A 92 -3.20 -7.88 14.57
CA TYR A 92 -3.30 -8.23 13.15
C TYR A 92 -2.91 -7.03 12.29
N ILE A 93 -2.49 -7.28 11.06
CA ILE A 93 -2.00 -6.23 10.18
C ILE A 93 -2.74 -6.29 8.85
N ILE A 94 -3.21 -5.14 8.39
CA ILE A 94 -3.78 -4.92 7.06
C ILE A 94 -2.82 -3.99 6.32
N VAL A 95 -2.21 -4.49 5.25
CA VAL A 95 -1.25 -3.72 4.45
C VAL A 95 -1.91 -3.13 3.21
N ARG A 96 -1.51 -1.91 2.83
CA ARG A 96 -2.11 -1.19 1.69
C ARG A 96 -0.98 -0.64 0.79
N PRO A 97 -0.34 -1.52 -0.04
CA PRO A 97 0.87 -1.17 -0.79
C PRO A 97 0.63 -0.35 -2.07
N GLY A 98 -0.55 0.11 -2.35
CA GLY A 98 -0.88 0.82 -3.57
C GLY A 98 -0.97 -0.08 -4.79
N PRO A 99 -0.49 0.40 -5.96
CA PRO A 99 0.42 1.52 -6.23
C PRO A 99 -0.20 2.92 -6.02
N TYR A 100 -1.49 3.08 -6.26
CA TYR A 100 -2.26 4.30 -6.05
C TYR A 100 -2.88 4.26 -4.65
N ILE A 101 -2.52 5.19 -3.78
CA ILE A 101 -2.99 5.18 -2.39
C ILE A 101 -3.84 6.38 -2.01
N MET A 102 -3.93 7.40 -2.86
CA MET A 102 -4.51 8.70 -2.52
C MET A 102 -3.77 9.34 -1.34
N ALA A 103 -4.25 9.20 -0.13
CA ALA A 103 -3.60 9.49 1.16
C ALA A 103 -2.99 10.91 1.25
N GLU A 104 -3.53 11.90 0.53
CA GLU A 104 -3.06 13.29 0.47
C GLU A 104 -1.53 13.38 0.29
N THR A 105 -0.99 12.60 -0.62
CA THR A 105 0.44 12.60 -0.97
C THR A 105 0.66 12.95 -2.43
N THR A 106 1.81 13.52 -2.74
CA THR A 106 2.17 13.88 -4.12
C THR A 106 2.07 12.68 -5.04
N HIS A 107 1.51 12.88 -6.24
CA HIS A 107 1.27 11.84 -7.24
C HIS A 107 0.54 10.61 -6.68
N GLU A 108 -0.29 10.82 -5.65
CA GLU A 108 -1.10 9.79 -5.01
C GLU A 108 -0.29 8.56 -4.54
N GLY A 109 0.97 8.77 -4.18
CA GLY A 109 1.90 7.75 -3.72
C GLY A 109 2.77 7.11 -4.80
N ILE A 110 2.61 7.51 -6.06
CA ILE A 110 3.44 7.05 -7.18
C ILE A 110 4.74 7.85 -7.22
N PRO A 111 5.92 7.21 -7.41
CA PRO A 111 7.20 7.92 -7.42
C PRO A 111 7.35 8.92 -8.58
N ASP A 112 8.05 10.02 -8.32
CA ASP A 112 8.32 11.06 -9.31
C ASP A 112 9.11 10.54 -10.53
N TRP A 113 9.99 9.52 -10.31
CA TRP A 113 10.76 8.93 -11.40
C TRP A 113 9.88 8.21 -12.45
N VAL A 114 8.69 7.74 -12.07
CA VAL A 114 7.73 7.17 -13.04
C VAL A 114 7.35 8.19 -14.09
N PHE A 115 7.08 9.42 -13.67
CA PHE A 115 6.68 10.52 -14.58
C PHE A 115 7.87 11.09 -15.35
N THR A 116 9.06 11.12 -14.76
CA THR A 116 10.24 11.71 -15.41
C THR A 116 10.94 10.75 -16.37
N ARG A 117 10.96 9.45 -16.07
CA ARG A 117 11.55 8.43 -16.96
C ARG A 117 10.59 7.92 -18.04
N TYR A 118 9.30 7.91 -17.73
CA TYR A 118 8.24 7.41 -18.61
C TYR A 118 7.16 8.48 -18.85
N PRO A 119 7.51 9.64 -19.45
CA PRO A 119 6.56 10.75 -19.59
C PRO A 119 5.30 10.39 -20.38
N GLN A 120 5.32 9.34 -21.17
CA GLN A 120 4.17 8.82 -21.94
C GLN A 120 3.11 8.12 -21.06
N VAL A 121 3.44 7.75 -19.81
CA VAL A 121 2.49 7.07 -18.91
C VAL A 121 1.42 8.01 -18.35
N VAL A 122 1.45 9.27 -18.70
CA VAL A 122 0.50 10.23 -18.16
C VAL A 122 -0.90 10.06 -18.77
N PHE A 123 -1.89 10.36 -17.98
CA PHE A 123 -3.27 10.46 -18.38
C PHE A 123 -3.44 11.57 -19.42
N ILE A 124 -4.14 11.31 -20.51
CA ILE A 124 -4.48 12.30 -21.53
C ILE A 124 -5.99 12.56 -21.45
N SER A 125 -6.37 13.79 -21.13
CA SER A 125 -7.77 14.19 -21.06
C SER A 125 -8.40 14.36 -22.46
N GLN A 126 -9.74 14.42 -22.52
CA GLN A 126 -10.49 14.49 -23.79
C GLN A 126 -10.12 15.68 -24.69
N ASP A 127 -9.57 16.74 -24.12
CA ASP A 127 -9.05 17.90 -24.86
C ASP A 127 -7.60 17.70 -25.37
N GLY A 128 -7.05 16.49 -25.23
CA GLY A 128 -5.72 16.11 -25.69
C GLY A 128 -4.58 16.57 -24.78
N LYS A 129 -4.87 17.09 -23.57
CA LYS A 129 -3.84 17.59 -22.66
C LYS A 129 -3.35 16.52 -21.69
N PRO A 130 -2.02 16.42 -21.47
CA PRO A 130 -1.47 15.56 -20.43
C PRO A 130 -1.87 16.09 -19.05
N GLN A 131 -2.19 15.15 -18.16
CA GLN A 131 -2.52 15.43 -16.77
C GLN A 131 -1.41 14.92 -15.85
N ASN A 132 -1.28 15.52 -14.67
CA ASN A 132 -0.28 15.09 -13.68
C ASN A 132 -0.75 13.88 -12.86
N VAL A 133 -1.23 12.86 -13.56
CA VAL A 133 -1.63 11.54 -13.01
C VAL A 133 -1.29 10.47 -14.05
N VAL A 134 -1.18 9.23 -13.62
CA VAL A 134 -0.87 8.12 -14.52
C VAL A 134 -2.09 7.66 -15.31
N SER A 135 -1.86 7.27 -16.54
CA SER A 135 -2.77 6.44 -17.33
C SER A 135 -2.67 5.01 -16.79
N TYR A 136 -3.65 4.60 -15.99
CA TYR A 136 -3.53 3.46 -15.08
C TYR A 136 -3.29 2.12 -15.78
N LEU A 137 -3.82 1.95 -16.97
CA LEU A 137 -3.64 0.73 -17.78
C LEU A 137 -2.50 0.83 -18.79
N HIS A 138 -1.71 1.92 -18.75
CA HIS A 138 -0.57 2.07 -19.66
C HIS A 138 0.46 0.93 -19.45
N PRO A 139 0.95 0.26 -20.51
CA PRO A 139 1.83 -0.91 -20.40
C PRO A 139 3.08 -0.69 -19.55
N GLU A 140 3.73 0.45 -19.74
CA GLU A 140 4.95 0.78 -19.00
C GLU A 140 4.66 1.09 -17.54
N PHE A 141 3.53 1.76 -17.23
CA PHE A 141 3.12 1.93 -15.85
C PHE A 141 2.86 0.58 -15.17
N GLN A 142 2.15 -0.32 -15.85
CA GLN A 142 1.91 -1.67 -15.34
C GLN A 142 3.22 -2.47 -15.13
N ALA A 143 4.22 -2.27 -15.98
CA ALA A 143 5.55 -2.88 -15.79
C ALA A 143 6.25 -2.33 -14.53
N CYS A 144 6.20 -1.02 -14.31
CA CYS A 144 6.73 -0.39 -13.10
C CYS A 144 6.01 -0.89 -11.82
N VAL A 145 4.68 -1.00 -11.86
CA VAL A 145 3.86 -1.55 -10.75
C VAL A 145 4.25 -3.00 -10.44
N LYS A 146 4.49 -3.82 -11.47
CA LYS A 146 4.95 -5.20 -11.27
C LYS A 146 6.29 -5.25 -10.53
N GLN A 147 7.24 -4.38 -10.87
CA GLN A 147 8.52 -4.28 -10.17
C GLN A 147 8.33 -3.84 -8.71
N TRP A 148 7.47 -2.84 -8.47
CA TRP A 148 7.11 -2.42 -7.12
C TRP A 148 6.55 -3.57 -6.29
N TYR A 149 5.57 -4.30 -6.82
CA TYR A 149 4.98 -5.43 -6.13
C TYR A 149 6.00 -6.54 -5.87
N GLN A 150 6.88 -6.83 -6.82
CA GLN A 150 7.95 -7.80 -6.62
C GLN A 150 8.85 -7.40 -5.42
N ALA A 151 9.18 -6.12 -5.27
CA ALA A 151 9.99 -5.64 -4.16
C ALA A 151 9.23 -5.69 -2.83
N VAL A 152 8.05 -5.08 -2.76
CA VAL A 152 7.32 -4.95 -1.49
C VAL A 152 6.80 -6.30 -0.97
N PHE A 153 6.35 -7.19 -1.86
CA PHE A 153 5.86 -8.50 -1.43
C PHE A 153 6.96 -9.45 -0.96
N GLN A 154 8.25 -9.20 -1.28
CA GLN A 154 9.36 -9.92 -0.63
C GLN A 154 9.41 -9.63 0.87
N VAL A 155 9.06 -8.42 1.29
CA VAL A 155 8.97 -8.03 2.71
C VAL A 155 7.69 -8.56 3.35
N LEU A 156 6.57 -8.48 2.65
CA LEU A 156 5.25 -8.82 3.20
C LEU A 156 4.97 -10.32 3.28
N ALA A 157 5.39 -11.09 2.27
CA ALA A 157 5.06 -12.50 2.17
C ALA A 157 5.53 -13.36 3.36
N PRO A 158 6.75 -13.18 3.91
CA PRO A 158 7.18 -13.92 5.11
C PRO A 158 6.33 -13.61 6.35
N ARG A 159 5.71 -12.41 6.40
CA ARG A 159 4.94 -11.89 7.53
C ARG A 159 3.43 -12.18 7.46
N GLN A 160 3.00 -12.94 6.45
CA GLN A 160 1.60 -13.37 6.32
C GLN A 160 1.21 -14.33 7.45
N ILE A 161 -0.06 -14.27 7.85
CA ILE A 161 -0.63 -15.14 8.90
C ILE A 161 -0.45 -16.62 8.57
N THR A 162 -0.54 -16.99 7.30
CA THR A 162 -0.34 -18.35 6.81
C THR A 162 1.12 -18.84 6.94
N ARG A 163 2.07 -17.92 7.17
CA ARG A 163 3.49 -18.20 7.39
C ARG A 163 3.95 -17.91 8.81
N GLY A 164 3.01 -17.76 9.75
CA GLY A 164 3.29 -17.50 11.16
C GLY A 164 3.37 -16.02 11.54
N GLY A 165 3.25 -15.10 10.57
CA GLY A 165 3.20 -13.66 10.83
C GLY A 165 1.80 -13.18 11.27
N LYS A 166 1.54 -11.88 11.09
CA LYS A 166 0.29 -11.24 11.51
C LYS A 166 -0.44 -10.50 10.38
N ILE A 167 0.09 -10.46 9.16
CA ILE A 167 -0.60 -9.87 8.01
C ILE A 167 -1.76 -10.79 7.61
N ILE A 168 -2.99 -10.28 7.70
CA ILE A 168 -4.23 -11.00 7.41
C ILE A 168 -4.87 -10.58 6.09
N MET A 169 -4.65 -9.34 5.66
CA MET A 169 -5.23 -8.78 4.44
C MET A 169 -4.24 -7.84 3.75
N ALA A 170 -4.36 -7.74 2.42
CA ALA A 170 -3.74 -6.71 1.62
C ALA A 170 -4.82 -6.02 0.79
N GLN A 171 -4.89 -4.69 0.87
CA GLN A 171 -5.70 -3.87 -0.03
C GLN A 171 -4.80 -3.35 -1.15
N LEU A 172 -5.05 -3.77 -2.37
CA LEU A 172 -4.38 -3.24 -3.55
C LEU A 172 -5.15 -2.01 -4.01
N ASP A 173 -4.42 -0.92 -4.23
CA ASP A 173 -4.97 0.40 -4.51
C ASP A 173 -5.88 0.99 -3.42
N ASN A 174 -6.13 2.29 -3.53
CA ASN A 174 -7.09 2.99 -2.71
C ASN A 174 -7.69 4.15 -3.48
N GLU A 175 -9.01 4.13 -3.63
CA GLU A 175 -9.77 5.22 -4.25
C GLU A 175 -9.33 5.58 -5.68
N MET A 176 -8.82 4.62 -6.45
CA MET A 176 -8.34 4.86 -7.82
C MET A 176 -9.43 5.44 -8.75
N GLY A 177 -10.69 5.23 -8.45
CA GLY A 177 -11.81 5.87 -9.15
C GLY A 177 -11.80 7.39 -9.07
N MET A 178 -11.14 7.96 -8.06
CA MET A 178 -10.96 9.40 -7.90
C MET A 178 -10.15 10.03 -9.05
N ILE A 179 -9.29 9.27 -9.72
CA ILE A 179 -8.53 9.74 -10.89
C ILE A 179 -9.48 10.32 -11.95
N ALA A 180 -10.56 9.61 -12.25
CA ALA A 180 -11.53 10.04 -13.25
C ALA A 180 -12.67 10.87 -12.63
N TRP A 181 -13.22 10.42 -11.51
CA TRP A 181 -14.44 10.98 -10.93
C TRP A 181 -14.28 12.40 -10.38
N VAL A 182 -13.24 12.68 -9.58
CA VAL A 182 -13.03 14.03 -9.01
C VAL A 182 -12.72 15.05 -10.09
N ARG A 183 -12.02 14.65 -11.14
CA ARG A 183 -11.61 15.52 -12.23
C ARG A 183 -12.64 15.58 -13.36
N ASN A 184 -13.66 14.71 -13.34
CA ASN A 184 -14.65 14.55 -14.39
C ASN A 184 -14.02 14.44 -15.79
N ILE A 185 -12.96 13.65 -15.91
CA ILE A 185 -12.19 13.44 -17.14
C ILE A 185 -12.12 11.95 -17.49
N ILE A 186 -11.95 11.67 -18.77
CA ILE A 186 -11.73 10.32 -19.30
C ILE A 186 -10.32 10.25 -19.84
N ASP A 187 -9.65 9.14 -19.58
CA ASP A 187 -8.33 8.87 -20.15
C ASP A 187 -8.44 8.43 -21.61
N ILE A 188 -7.85 9.21 -22.49
CA ILE A 188 -7.75 8.89 -23.92
C ILE A 188 -6.30 8.62 -24.35
N ASN A 189 -5.42 8.27 -23.42
CA ASN A 189 -4.04 7.91 -23.76
C ASN A 189 -4.05 6.77 -24.81
N PRO A 190 -3.41 6.95 -25.98
CA PRO A 190 -3.50 5.98 -27.08
C PRO A 190 -3.00 4.59 -26.73
N ASP A 191 -2.00 4.48 -25.87
CA ASP A 191 -1.40 3.19 -25.49
C ASP A 191 -2.25 2.45 -24.44
N THR A 192 -3.17 3.17 -23.79
CA THR A 192 -4.17 2.59 -22.90
C THR A 192 -5.42 2.14 -23.65
N ILE A 193 -5.91 2.93 -24.62
CA ILE A 193 -7.16 2.65 -25.34
C ILE A 193 -7.02 1.46 -26.30
N ARG A 194 -5.83 1.24 -26.87
CA ARG A 194 -5.59 0.16 -27.83
C ARG A 194 -5.57 -1.26 -27.24
N ARG A 195 -5.82 -1.39 -25.98
CA ARG A 195 -5.93 -2.68 -25.26
C ARG A 195 -7.38 -3.08 -25.04
#